data_27d94e98ba0cd2a49ae6c38202c0564d
#
_entry.id   27d94e98ba0cd2a49ae6c38202c0564d
#
_cell.length_a   1.000
_cell.length_b   1.000
_cell.length_c   1.000
_cell.angle_alpha   90.00
_cell.angle_beta   90.00
_cell.angle_gamma   90.00
#
_symmetry.space_group_name_H-M   'P 1'
#
loop_
_entity.id
_entity.type
_entity.pdbx_description
1 polymer ?
#
loop_
_entity_poly.entity_id
_entity_poly.type
_entity_poly.pdbx_seq_one_letter_code
_entity_poly.pdbx_strand_id
1 'polypeptide(L)'
;MNVHVAGSRTRGLIGATTGFFVGFAAVSLFGPVAHRFQEVMGLTPVMVAFLVATPSLTGSLLRIPFGAWVDTTGGRKPFLVLLSLSLLGMVGVWALIVALYPDHLVVSFYPLLLFLAALSGCGIATFSVGIGQVAYWYPPERHGSSLGAYAGLGNIAPGLFAFLLPITLTAWGLAGSYLAWIILLGAGIAAYWLTGLNAPFFQLRRAGVPEDEARRRAEELGQKVFPSAGIRASLGIAARRSATWSLVGIYFTTFGGFIALTAWFPTYWMSYFGLSIGTAGTLTAIYSVGASVIRVPGGSLADRLGGEATAVGSLVVTLVGALLLTSSPTFALSVTGAVLMAIGMGICNAAVFKLVPQVAKEAVGGVAGWVGGLGAFGGFAIPPIMGAFVSARGQAGYPLGFVVFVALAVFSIVLAWLLHRRLAARTA
;
A
#
# COMPACT_ATOMS: atom_id res chain seq x y z
N MET A 1 -6.55 -40.87 -6.68
CA MET A 1 -6.10 -40.00 -7.77
C MET A 1 -4.72 -39.46 -7.44
N ASN A 2 -3.72 -39.72 -8.29
CA ASN A 2 -2.40 -39.07 -8.14
C ASN A 2 -2.49 -37.63 -8.66
N VAL A 3 -2.83 -36.68 -7.76
CA VAL A 3 -2.84 -35.25 -8.08
C VAL A 3 -1.43 -34.73 -7.90
N HIS A 4 -0.81 -34.28 -8.99
CA HIS A 4 0.51 -33.67 -8.96
C HIS A 4 0.38 -32.21 -8.44
N VAL A 5 1.05 -31.89 -7.32
CA VAL A 5 1.11 -30.55 -6.76
C VAL A 5 2.31 -29.80 -7.37
N ALA A 6 2.04 -28.68 -8.01
CA ALA A 6 3.06 -27.89 -8.71
C ALA A 6 3.61 -26.76 -7.83
N GLY A 7 4.89 -26.42 -8.06
CA GLY A 7 5.55 -25.24 -7.49
C GLY A 7 6.37 -25.52 -6.24
N SER A 8 6.89 -24.43 -5.68
CA SER A 8 7.69 -24.42 -4.46
C SER A 8 7.43 -23.14 -3.67
N ARG A 9 7.85 -23.13 -2.40
CA ARG A 9 7.78 -21.95 -1.52
C ARG A 9 8.41 -20.70 -2.17
N THR A 10 9.62 -20.87 -2.71
CA THR A 10 10.36 -19.76 -3.38
C THR A 10 9.62 -19.27 -4.62
N ARG A 11 9.10 -20.16 -5.45
CA ARG A 11 8.33 -19.78 -6.65
C ARG A 11 7.04 -19.05 -6.28
N GLY A 12 6.33 -19.50 -5.23
CA GLY A 12 5.14 -18.83 -4.72
C GLY A 12 5.45 -17.43 -4.19
N LEU A 13 6.56 -17.27 -3.45
CA LEU A 13 7.03 -15.97 -2.94
C LEU A 13 7.40 -15.02 -4.08
N ILE A 14 8.22 -15.47 -5.04
CA ILE A 14 8.62 -14.64 -6.19
C ILE A 14 7.39 -14.19 -6.98
N GLY A 15 6.47 -15.11 -7.28
CA GLY A 15 5.24 -14.79 -8.00
C GLY A 15 4.40 -13.75 -7.27
N ALA A 16 4.12 -13.96 -5.99
CA ALA A 16 3.35 -13.01 -5.19
C ALA A 16 4.04 -11.64 -5.11
N THR A 17 5.37 -11.61 -4.90
CA THR A 17 6.15 -10.36 -4.84
C THR A 17 6.11 -9.61 -6.17
N THR A 18 6.32 -10.30 -7.29
CA THR A 18 6.27 -9.69 -8.64
C THR A 18 4.88 -9.13 -8.93
N GLY A 19 3.82 -9.91 -8.67
CA GLY A 19 2.45 -9.44 -8.89
C GLY A 19 2.09 -8.24 -8.01
N PHE A 20 2.48 -8.26 -6.73
CA PHE A 20 2.28 -7.12 -5.85
C PHE A 20 3.09 -5.90 -6.29
N PHE A 21 4.36 -6.07 -6.66
CA PHE A 21 5.22 -4.99 -7.15
C PHE A 21 4.56 -4.23 -8.31
N VAL A 22 4.15 -4.94 -9.38
CA VAL A 22 3.54 -4.29 -10.54
C VAL A 22 2.17 -3.68 -10.24
N GLY A 23 1.37 -4.31 -9.39
CA GLY A 23 0.05 -3.80 -8.97
C GLY A 23 0.17 -2.58 -8.05
N PHE A 24 1.15 -2.57 -7.15
CA PHE A 24 1.34 -1.49 -6.18
C PHE A 24 1.92 -0.21 -6.80
N ALA A 25 2.57 -0.32 -7.95
CA ALA A 25 3.04 0.82 -8.74
C ALA A 25 1.92 1.84 -9.03
N ALA A 26 0.65 1.41 -9.08
CA ALA A 26 -0.51 2.27 -9.32
C ALA A 26 -0.68 3.42 -8.30
N VAL A 27 -0.04 3.37 -7.13
CA VAL A 27 0.04 4.50 -6.18
C VAL A 27 0.64 5.74 -6.84
N SER A 28 1.61 5.57 -7.74
CA SER A 28 2.31 6.68 -8.42
C SER A 28 1.71 7.04 -9.78
N LEU A 29 0.51 6.52 -10.10
CA LEU A 29 -0.11 6.65 -11.42
C LEU A 29 -0.31 8.10 -11.87
N PHE A 30 -0.76 8.97 -10.99
CA PHE A 30 -1.09 10.35 -11.31
C PHE A 30 -0.16 11.39 -10.67
N GLY A 31 0.45 11.11 -9.52
CA GLY A 31 1.26 12.09 -8.79
C GLY A 31 2.26 12.85 -9.69
N PRO A 32 3.14 12.16 -10.44
CA PRO A 32 4.13 12.80 -11.30
C PRO A 32 3.55 13.57 -12.49
N VAL A 33 2.32 13.28 -12.89
CA VAL A 33 1.68 13.86 -14.09
C VAL A 33 0.44 14.72 -13.77
N ALA A 34 0.10 14.84 -12.50
CA ALA A 34 -1.10 15.54 -12.04
C ALA A 34 -1.19 16.98 -12.59
N HIS A 35 -0.05 17.67 -12.66
CA HIS A 35 0.03 19.03 -13.19
C HIS A 35 -0.43 19.11 -14.67
N ARG A 36 -0.08 18.14 -15.52
CA ARG A 36 -0.51 18.10 -16.92
C ARG A 36 -2.03 17.97 -17.04
N PHE A 37 -2.65 17.11 -16.23
CA PHE A 37 -4.11 17.00 -16.17
C PHE A 37 -4.75 18.27 -15.59
N GLN A 38 -4.12 18.89 -14.60
CA GLN A 38 -4.60 20.14 -14.03
C GLN A 38 -4.67 21.26 -15.07
N GLU A 39 -3.61 21.45 -15.84
CA GLU A 39 -3.53 22.49 -16.87
C GLU A 39 -4.55 22.26 -17.98
N VAL A 40 -4.56 21.05 -18.56
CA VAL A 40 -5.42 20.73 -19.72
C VAL A 40 -6.90 20.73 -19.36
N MET A 41 -7.27 20.22 -18.18
CA MET A 41 -8.67 20.07 -17.76
C MET A 41 -9.16 21.25 -16.88
N GLY A 42 -8.29 22.18 -16.47
CA GLY A 42 -8.65 23.27 -15.56
C GLY A 42 -9.03 22.78 -14.15
N LEU A 43 -8.35 21.73 -13.63
CA LEU A 43 -8.70 21.13 -12.36
C LEU A 43 -8.35 22.03 -11.17
N THR A 44 -9.23 22.08 -10.18
CA THR A 44 -8.92 22.72 -8.88
C THR A 44 -7.91 21.89 -8.10
N PRO A 45 -7.17 22.48 -7.13
CA PRO A 45 -6.24 21.72 -6.28
C PRO A 45 -6.89 20.53 -5.54
N VAL A 46 -8.15 20.66 -5.14
CA VAL A 46 -8.91 19.55 -4.53
C VAL A 46 -9.17 18.44 -5.54
N MET A 47 -9.53 18.77 -6.78
CA MET A 47 -9.72 17.77 -7.85
C MET A 47 -8.41 17.04 -8.16
N VAL A 48 -7.28 17.76 -8.22
CA VAL A 48 -5.96 17.15 -8.39
C VAL A 48 -5.66 16.19 -7.24
N ALA A 49 -5.92 16.59 -6.01
CA ALA A 49 -5.71 15.76 -4.83
C ALA A 49 -6.57 14.49 -4.83
N PHE A 50 -7.84 14.60 -5.27
CA PHE A 50 -8.68 13.41 -5.46
C PHE A 50 -8.15 12.51 -6.58
N LEU A 51 -7.68 13.07 -7.70
CA LEU A 51 -7.13 12.30 -8.81
C LEU A 51 -5.93 11.45 -8.36
N VAL A 52 -4.97 12.05 -7.65
CA VAL A 52 -3.78 11.33 -7.16
C VAL A 52 -4.10 10.31 -6.06
N ALA A 53 -5.16 10.55 -5.27
CA ALA A 53 -5.55 9.68 -4.16
C ALA A 53 -6.45 8.51 -4.60
N THR A 54 -7.21 8.66 -5.68
CA THR A 54 -8.26 7.71 -6.09
C THR A 54 -7.77 6.26 -6.27
N PRO A 55 -6.58 5.96 -6.84
CA PRO A 55 -6.10 4.59 -6.89
C PRO A 55 -6.01 3.92 -5.51
N SER A 56 -5.70 4.69 -4.47
CA SER A 56 -5.61 4.18 -3.10
C SER A 56 -6.96 3.87 -2.46
N LEU A 57 -8.06 4.40 -2.98
CA LEU A 57 -9.42 4.08 -2.51
C LEU A 57 -9.74 2.60 -2.68
N THR A 58 -9.70 2.12 -3.92
CA THR A 58 -9.92 0.70 -4.23
C THR A 58 -8.79 -0.16 -3.68
N GLY A 59 -7.55 0.36 -3.75
CA GLY A 59 -6.37 -0.28 -3.19
C GLY A 59 -6.45 -0.58 -1.70
N SER A 60 -7.13 0.24 -0.91
CA SER A 60 -7.33 0.00 0.53
C SER A 60 -8.57 -0.83 0.81
N LEU A 61 -9.73 -0.45 0.27
CA LEU A 61 -11.00 -1.09 0.62
C LEU A 61 -11.09 -2.54 0.14
N LEU A 62 -10.58 -2.84 -1.07
CA LEU A 62 -10.58 -4.20 -1.61
C LEU A 62 -9.64 -5.16 -0.87
N ARG A 63 -8.73 -4.68 -0.03
CA ARG A 63 -7.89 -5.56 0.81
C ARG A 63 -8.71 -6.46 1.73
N ILE A 64 -9.85 -5.98 2.23
CA ILE A 64 -10.69 -6.74 3.16
C ILE A 64 -11.36 -7.92 2.44
N PRO A 65 -12.20 -7.74 1.41
CA PRO A 65 -12.89 -8.86 0.76
C PRO A 65 -11.92 -9.77 -0.03
N PHE A 66 -10.90 -9.22 -0.67
CA PHE A 66 -9.97 -10.03 -1.46
C PHE A 66 -8.95 -10.78 -0.59
N GLY A 67 -8.54 -10.20 0.55
CA GLY A 67 -7.77 -10.92 1.56
C GLY A 67 -8.54 -12.12 2.11
N ALA A 68 -9.83 -11.92 2.41
CA ALA A 68 -10.72 -12.98 2.84
C ALA A 68 -10.93 -14.07 1.78
N TRP A 69 -10.96 -13.69 0.51
CA TRP A 69 -11.13 -14.65 -0.60
C TRP A 69 -9.97 -15.63 -0.73
N VAL A 70 -8.76 -15.25 -0.30
CA VAL A 70 -7.58 -16.13 -0.31
C VAL A 70 -7.82 -17.43 0.46
N ASP A 71 -8.52 -17.34 1.59
CA ASP A 71 -8.75 -18.50 2.48
C ASP A 71 -9.74 -19.52 1.89
N THR A 72 -10.50 -19.14 0.86
CA THR A 72 -11.45 -20.04 0.19
C THR A 72 -10.88 -20.68 -1.07
N THR A 73 -10.15 -19.92 -1.90
CA THR A 73 -9.69 -20.39 -3.22
C THR A 73 -8.17 -20.41 -3.37
N GLY A 74 -7.44 -19.99 -2.34
CA GLY A 74 -6.02 -19.63 -2.45
C GLY A 74 -5.83 -18.28 -3.12
N GLY A 75 -4.61 -17.77 -3.10
CA GLY A 75 -4.29 -16.42 -3.54
C GLY A 75 -4.36 -16.19 -5.05
N ARG A 76 -4.18 -17.22 -5.87
CA ARG A 76 -4.01 -17.06 -7.33
C ARG A 76 -5.19 -16.39 -8.02
N LYS A 77 -6.42 -16.81 -7.72
CA LYS A 77 -7.63 -16.29 -8.38
C LYS A 77 -7.88 -14.83 -7.99
N PRO A 78 -7.99 -14.46 -6.69
CA PRO A 78 -8.21 -13.07 -6.30
C PRO A 78 -7.08 -12.13 -6.77
N PHE A 79 -5.84 -12.61 -6.80
CA PHE A 79 -4.70 -11.84 -7.28
C PHE A 79 -4.84 -11.48 -8.76
N LEU A 80 -5.13 -12.48 -9.61
CA LEU A 80 -5.32 -12.27 -11.05
C LEU A 80 -6.51 -11.34 -11.34
N VAL A 81 -7.61 -11.47 -10.61
CA VAL A 81 -8.77 -10.58 -10.76
C VAL A 81 -8.36 -9.12 -10.48
N LEU A 82 -7.68 -8.86 -9.37
CA LEU A 82 -7.24 -7.51 -9.02
C LEU A 82 -6.28 -6.91 -10.05
N LEU A 83 -5.29 -7.69 -10.50
CA LEU A 83 -4.36 -7.24 -11.53
C LEU A 83 -5.03 -7.00 -12.88
N SER A 84 -6.00 -7.86 -13.27
CA SER A 84 -6.76 -7.68 -14.51
C SER A 84 -7.64 -6.42 -14.47
N LEU A 85 -8.29 -6.15 -13.35
CA LEU A 85 -9.05 -4.89 -13.16
C LEU A 85 -8.12 -3.68 -13.24
N SER A 86 -6.93 -3.77 -12.62
CA SER A 86 -5.92 -2.72 -12.71
C SER A 86 -5.47 -2.47 -14.15
N LEU A 87 -5.24 -3.53 -14.92
CA LEU A 87 -4.88 -3.43 -16.34
C LEU A 87 -5.98 -2.79 -17.16
N LEU A 88 -7.25 -3.15 -16.94
CA LEU A 88 -8.39 -2.54 -17.62
C LEU A 88 -8.46 -1.03 -17.31
N GLY A 89 -8.27 -0.63 -16.05
CA GLY A 89 -8.20 0.78 -15.68
C GLY A 89 -7.07 1.52 -16.39
N MET A 90 -5.87 0.94 -16.43
CA MET A 90 -4.70 1.51 -17.11
C MET A 90 -4.91 1.66 -18.61
N VAL A 91 -5.48 0.64 -19.27
CA VAL A 91 -5.83 0.70 -20.70
C VAL A 91 -6.87 1.80 -20.96
N GLY A 92 -7.87 1.92 -20.07
CA GLY A 92 -8.86 2.98 -20.17
C GLY A 92 -8.25 4.39 -20.03
N VAL A 93 -7.36 4.62 -19.07
CA VAL A 93 -6.63 5.90 -18.91
C VAL A 93 -5.79 6.19 -20.15
N TRP A 94 -5.06 5.20 -20.66
CA TRP A 94 -4.26 5.35 -21.87
C TRP A 94 -5.13 5.68 -23.11
N ALA A 95 -6.23 4.97 -23.28
CA ALA A 95 -7.16 5.24 -24.40
C ALA A 95 -7.74 6.66 -24.34
N LEU A 96 -8.09 7.13 -23.12
CA LEU A 96 -8.56 8.50 -22.90
C LEU A 96 -7.48 9.52 -23.28
N ILE A 97 -6.22 9.27 -22.90
CA ILE A 97 -5.09 10.12 -23.27
C ILE A 97 -4.88 10.14 -24.78
N VAL A 98 -4.83 8.98 -25.44
CA VAL A 98 -4.60 8.89 -26.88
C VAL A 98 -5.72 9.57 -27.69
N ALA A 99 -6.96 9.43 -27.22
CA ALA A 99 -8.12 9.95 -27.96
C ALA A 99 -8.34 11.46 -27.76
N LEU A 100 -8.03 12.00 -26.57
CA LEU A 100 -8.51 13.33 -26.17
C LEU A 100 -7.41 14.30 -25.72
N TYR A 101 -6.23 13.82 -25.29
CA TYR A 101 -5.17 14.71 -24.81
C TYR A 101 -4.33 15.28 -25.97
N PRO A 102 -3.94 16.57 -25.95
CA PRO A 102 -4.32 17.57 -24.94
C PRO A 102 -5.63 18.31 -25.25
N ASP A 103 -6.05 18.40 -26.52
CA ASP A 103 -6.97 19.42 -27.00
C ASP A 103 -8.45 19.19 -26.66
N HIS A 104 -8.83 17.93 -26.47
CA HIS A 104 -10.23 17.53 -26.24
C HIS A 104 -10.48 16.95 -24.83
N LEU A 105 -9.44 16.84 -23.99
CA LEU A 105 -9.57 16.34 -22.64
C LEU A 105 -10.02 17.46 -21.69
N VAL A 106 -11.33 17.64 -21.59
CA VAL A 106 -11.97 18.70 -20.78
C VAL A 106 -12.48 18.17 -19.44
N VAL A 107 -12.83 19.06 -18.51
CA VAL A 107 -13.26 18.74 -17.14
C VAL A 107 -14.47 17.79 -17.07
N SER A 108 -15.34 17.75 -18.08
CA SER A 108 -16.46 16.81 -18.14
C SER A 108 -16.02 15.33 -18.15
N PHE A 109 -14.80 15.02 -18.57
CA PHE A 109 -14.21 13.67 -18.50
C PHE A 109 -13.62 13.33 -17.13
N TYR A 110 -13.59 14.26 -16.18
CA TYR A 110 -13.00 14.04 -14.85
C TYR A 110 -13.66 12.87 -14.10
N PRO A 111 -14.99 12.67 -14.06
CA PRO A 111 -15.59 11.50 -13.40
C PRO A 111 -15.16 10.18 -14.04
N LEU A 112 -15.05 10.12 -15.38
CA LEU A 112 -14.54 8.94 -16.08
C LEU A 112 -13.08 8.68 -15.73
N LEU A 113 -12.24 9.71 -15.69
CA LEU A 113 -10.84 9.60 -15.30
C LEU A 113 -10.69 9.07 -13.85
N LEU A 114 -11.53 9.55 -12.92
CA LEU A 114 -11.56 9.02 -11.53
C LEU A 114 -12.00 7.55 -11.48
N PHE A 115 -13.00 7.17 -12.27
CA PHE A 115 -13.44 5.77 -12.35
C PHE A 115 -12.32 4.85 -12.86
N LEU A 116 -11.64 5.26 -13.93
CA LEU A 116 -10.49 4.52 -14.48
C LEU A 116 -9.30 4.49 -13.51
N ALA A 117 -9.08 5.57 -12.78
CA ALA A 117 -8.10 5.65 -11.70
C ALA A 117 -8.42 4.66 -10.57
N ALA A 118 -9.69 4.57 -10.16
CA ALA A 118 -10.15 3.62 -9.17
C ALA A 118 -9.93 2.17 -9.63
N LEU A 119 -10.26 1.84 -10.88
CA LEU A 119 -9.96 0.53 -11.46
C LEU A 119 -8.46 0.23 -11.47
N SER A 120 -7.63 1.20 -11.88
CA SER A 120 -6.18 1.05 -11.87
C SER A 120 -5.65 0.76 -10.47
N GLY A 121 -6.27 1.33 -9.45
CA GLY A 121 -5.93 1.13 -8.04
C GLY A 121 -6.24 -0.28 -7.48
N CYS A 122 -7.03 -1.10 -8.19
CA CYS A 122 -7.32 -2.48 -7.75
C CYS A 122 -6.03 -3.30 -7.54
N GLY A 123 -4.98 -3.04 -8.35
CA GLY A 123 -3.68 -3.68 -8.21
C GLY A 123 -3.02 -3.45 -6.85
N ILE A 124 -3.27 -2.32 -6.19
CA ILE A 124 -2.75 -1.99 -4.86
C ILE A 124 -3.26 -2.96 -3.80
N ALA A 125 -4.48 -3.51 -3.96
CA ALA A 125 -5.09 -4.44 -3.01
C ALA A 125 -4.44 -5.83 -3.03
N THR A 126 -3.62 -6.16 -4.02
CA THR A 126 -2.87 -7.43 -4.10
C THR A 126 -1.96 -7.65 -2.90
N PHE A 127 -1.61 -6.59 -2.16
CA PHE A 127 -0.87 -6.70 -0.91
C PHE A 127 -1.47 -7.72 0.06
N SER A 128 -2.75 -7.59 0.40
CA SER A 128 -3.40 -8.48 1.37
C SER A 128 -3.57 -9.91 0.84
N VAL A 129 -3.80 -10.04 -0.46
CA VAL A 129 -3.90 -11.35 -1.13
C VAL A 129 -2.56 -12.09 -1.06
N GLY A 130 -1.47 -11.40 -1.36
CA GLY A 130 -0.13 -11.99 -1.32
C GLY A 130 0.35 -12.33 0.09
N ILE A 131 -0.04 -11.55 1.12
CA ILE A 131 0.21 -11.90 2.52
C ILE A 131 -0.38 -13.28 2.82
N GLY A 132 -1.66 -13.52 2.51
CA GLY A 132 -2.29 -14.82 2.70
C GLY A 132 -1.65 -15.92 1.86
N GLN A 133 -1.42 -15.63 0.57
CA GLN A 133 -0.80 -16.61 -0.34
C GLN A 133 0.58 -17.07 0.13
N VAL A 134 1.45 -16.14 0.54
CA VAL A 134 2.80 -16.45 1.04
C VAL A 134 2.73 -17.18 2.38
N ALA A 135 1.84 -16.76 3.29
CA ALA A 135 1.68 -17.39 4.58
C ALA A 135 1.29 -18.87 4.47
N TYR A 136 0.49 -19.27 3.49
CA TYR A 136 0.14 -20.68 3.27
C TYR A 136 1.30 -21.51 2.70
N TRP A 137 2.27 -20.89 2.03
CA TRP A 137 3.47 -21.60 1.54
C TRP A 137 4.53 -21.79 2.62
N TYR A 138 4.62 -20.87 3.59
CA TYR A 138 5.69 -20.88 4.59
C TYR A 138 5.19 -21.31 5.96
N PRO A 139 6.03 -22.01 6.73
CA PRO A 139 5.69 -22.35 8.12
C PRO A 139 5.78 -21.09 9.01
N PRO A 140 5.03 -21.05 10.13
CA PRO A 140 4.97 -19.88 11.03
C PRO A 140 6.33 -19.33 11.47
N GLU A 141 7.32 -20.21 11.64
CA GLU A 141 8.69 -19.86 12.07
C GLU A 141 9.44 -19.00 11.02
N ARG A 142 8.96 -19.01 9.75
CA ARG A 142 9.55 -18.27 8.63
C ARG A 142 8.64 -17.17 8.11
N HIS A 143 7.52 -16.89 8.75
CA HIS A 143 6.60 -15.84 8.30
C HIS A 143 7.25 -14.46 8.34
N GLY A 144 8.03 -14.14 9.39
CA GLY A 144 8.72 -12.85 9.50
C GLY A 144 9.59 -12.56 8.28
N SER A 145 10.46 -13.48 7.91
CA SER A 145 11.38 -13.32 6.77
C SER A 145 10.65 -13.36 5.42
N SER A 146 9.71 -14.29 5.22
CA SER A 146 9.02 -14.43 3.93
C SER A 146 8.03 -13.30 3.66
N LEU A 147 7.23 -12.91 4.64
CA LEU A 147 6.31 -11.78 4.53
C LEU A 147 7.04 -10.45 4.51
N GLY A 148 8.17 -10.33 5.23
CA GLY A 148 9.06 -9.18 5.19
C GLY A 148 9.67 -8.97 3.80
N ALA A 149 10.15 -10.06 3.17
CA ALA A 149 10.66 -10.01 1.80
C ALA A 149 9.54 -9.63 0.80
N TYR A 150 8.38 -10.27 0.90
CA TYR A 150 7.21 -9.96 0.07
C TYR A 150 6.81 -8.48 0.18
N ALA A 151 6.58 -8.02 1.40
CA ALA A 151 6.11 -6.65 1.64
C ALA A 151 7.21 -5.61 1.35
N GLY A 152 8.45 -5.87 1.76
CA GLY A 152 9.57 -4.94 1.56
C GLY A 152 9.84 -4.70 0.09
N LEU A 153 10.04 -5.76 -0.69
CA LEU A 153 10.34 -5.64 -2.11
C LEU A 153 9.17 -5.09 -2.92
N GLY A 154 7.93 -5.51 -2.62
CA GLY A 154 6.76 -4.99 -3.32
C GLY A 154 6.49 -3.52 -3.04
N ASN A 155 6.76 -3.05 -1.83
CA ASN A 155 6.57 -1.64 -1.43
C ASN A 155 7.57 -0.66 -2.08
N ILE A 156 8.64 -1.14 -2.72
CA ILE A 156 9.58 -0.29 -3.47
C ILE A 156 8.92 0.29 -4.73
N ALA A 157 7.94 -0.41 -5.31
CA ALA A 157 7.36 -0.07 -6.60
C ALA A 157 6.86 1.37 -6.71
N PRO A 158 6.05 1.94 -5.80
CA PRO A 158 5.57 3.31 -5.95
C PRO A 158 6.70 4.34 -6.07
N GLY A 159 7.73 4.23 -5.23
CA GLY A 159 8.89 5.13 -5.29
C GLY A 159 9.67 4.99 -6.59
N LEU A 160 9.91 3.75 -7.02
CA LEU A 160 10.60 3.48 -8.29
C LEU A 160 9.82 4.04 -9.48
N PHE A 161 8.50 3.88 -9.51
CA PHE A 161 7.66 4.41 -10.59
C PHE A 161 7.51 5.93 -10.53
N ALA A 162 7.52 6.54 -9.34
CA ALA A 162 7.61 8.00 -9.22
C ALA A 162 8.90 8.57 -9.83
N PHE A 163 9.99 7.79 -9.80
CA PHE A 163 11.27 8.13 -10.44
C PHE A 163 11.28 7.82 -11.94
N LEU A 164 10.81 6.66 -12.37
CA LEU A 164 10.86 6.21 -13.76
C LEU A 164 9.89 6.97 -14.67
N LEU A 165 8.70 7.33 -14.16
CA LEU A 165 7.67 7.99 -14.98
C LEU A 165 8.14 9.32 -15.57
N PRO A 166 8.81 10.23 -14.85
CA PRO A 166 9.40 11.44 -15.43
C PRO A 166 10.37 11.16 -16.60
N ILE A 167 11.18 10.12 -16.48
CA ILE A 167 12.16 9.72 -17.53
C ILE A 167 11.41 9.28 -18.78
N THR A 168 10.41 8.41 -18.64
CA THR A 168 9.64 7.94 -19.80
C THR A 168 8.79 9.06 -20.41
N LEU A 169 8.31 10.00 -19.61
CA LEU A 169 7.58 11.18 -20.09
C LEU A 169 8.43 12.07 -20.98
N THR A 170 9.69 12.22 -20.67
CA THR A 170 10.64 12.99 -21.51
C THR A 170 10.96 12.24 -22.80
N ALA A 171 11.12 10.91 -22.73
CA ALA A 171 11.51 10.09 -23.87
C ALA A 171 10.35 9.77 -24.83
N TRP A 172 9.13 9.48 -24.29
CA TRP A 172 8.02 8.90 -25.06
C TRP A 172 6.71 9.69 -24.91
N GLY A 173 6.72 10.81 -24.23
CA GLY A 173 5.52 11.60 -23.94
C GLY A 173 4.54 10.87 -22.99
N LEU A 174 3.35 11.47 -22.82
CA LEU A 174 2.36 10.96 -21.87
C LEU A 174 1.78 9.61 -22.32
N ALA A 175 1.31 9.52 -23.55
CA ALA A 175 0.72 8.29 -24.08
C ALA A 175 1.71 7.13 -24.13
N GLY A 176 2.96 7.38 -24.58
CA GLY A 176 4.02 6.37 -24.61
C GLY A 176 4.41 5.87 -23.22
N SER A 177 4.44 6.74 -22.22
CA SER A 177 4.73 6.36 -20.84
C SER A 177 3.67 5.44 -20.25
N TYR A 178 2.40 5.75 -20.45
CA TYR A 178 1.29 4.90 -19.99
C TYR A 178 1.24 3.57 -20.75
N LEU A 179 1.57 3.56 -22.06
CA LEU A 179 1.66 2.32 -22.84
C LEU A 179 2.80 1.42 -22.30
N ALA A 180 3.97 1.98 -22.03
CA ALA A 180 5.09 1.23 -21.44
C ALA A 180 4.69 0.62 -20.08
N TRP A 181 3.94 1.35 -19.27
CA TRP A 181 3.42 0.86 -17.99
C TRP A 181 2.40 -0.27 -18.18
N ILE A 182 1.48 -0.15 -19.16
CA ILE A 182 0.53 -1.22 -19.51
C ILE A 182 1.28 -2.49 -19.92
N ILE A 183 2.32 -2.38 -20.74
CA ILE A 183 3.15 -3.52 -21.16
C ILE A 183 3.81 -4.17 -19.94
N LEU A 184 4.38 -3.37 -19.04
CA LEU A 184 5.01 -3.87 -17.82
C LEU A 184 4.01 -4.55 -16.88
N LEU A 185 2.82 -3.97 -16.71
CA LEU A 185 1.75 -4.59 -15.91
C LEU A 185 1.28 -5.90 -16.54
N GLY A 186 1.09 -5.93 -17.87
CA GLY A 186 0.77 -7.14 -18.62
C GLY A 186 1.83 -8.24 -18.48
N ALA A 187 3.10 -7.86 -18.62
CA ALA A 187 4.23 -8.77 -18.38
C ALA A 187 4.26 -9.28 -16.92
N GLY A 188 3.99 -8.42 -15.95
CA GLY A 188 3.87 -8.78 -14.54
C GLY A 188 2.70 -9.74 -14.27
N ILE A 189 1.56 -9.56 -14.94
CA ILE A 189 0.42 -10.48 -14.88
C ILE A 189 0.81 -11.84 -15.46
N ALA A 190 1.48 -11.87 -16.61
CA ALA A 190 1.96 -13.11 -17.22
C ALA A 190 2.98 -13.82 -16.31
N ALA A 191 3.93 -13.08 -15.75
CA ALA A 191 4.91 -13.61 -14.79
C ALA A 191 4.20 -14.19 -13.54
N TYR A 192 3.22 -13.48 -12.99
CA TYR A 192 2.41 -13.97 -11.87
C TYR A 192 1.59 -15.20 -12.26
N TRP A 193 0.99 -15.21 -13.46
CA TRP A 193 0.23 -16.35 -13.94
C TRP A 193 1.08 -17.62 -14.02
N LEU A 194 2.35 -17.50 -14.37
CA LEU A 194 3.31 -18.62 -14.45
C LEU A 194 3.87 -19.02 -13.07
N THR A 195 4.05 -18.09 -12.15
CA THR A 195 4.78 -18.28 -10.88
C THR A 195 3.90 -18.23 -9.64
N GLY A 196 2.77 -17.50 -9.69
CA GLY A 196 1.85 -17.29 -8.58
C GLY A 196 0.97 -18.49 -8.30
N LEU A 197 1.56 -19.57 -7.80
CA LEU A 197 0.86 -20.82 -7.52
C LEU A 197 0.27 -20.83 -6.11
N ASN A 198 -0.88 -21.47 -5.97
CA ASN A 198 -1.47 -21.73 -4.66
C ASN A 198 -0.66 -22.76 -3.87
N ALA A 199 -0.72 -22.71 -2.54
CA ALA A 199 -0.15 -23.73 -1.68
C ALA A 199 -0.85 -25.09 -1.89
N PRO A 200 -0.19 -26.22 -1.52
CA PRO A 200 -0.63 -27.58 -1.83
C PRO A 200 -2.10 -27.86 -1.50
N PHE A 201 -2.56 -27.46 -0.33
CA PHE A 201 -3.95 -27.66 0.11
C PHE A 201 -4.96 -27.16 -0.91
N PHE A 202 -4.80 -25.93 -1.40
CA PHE A 202 -5.74 -25.35 -2.36
C PHE A 202 -5.66 -26.01 -3.75
N GLN A 203 -4.49 -26.51 -4.15
CA GLN A 203 -4.34 -27.24 -5.40
C GLN A 203 -5.07 -28.58 -5.33
N LEU A 204 -4.92 -29.31 -4.23
CA LEU A 204 -5.61 -30.59 -3.98
C LEU A 204 -7.13 -30.39 -3.89
N ARG A 205 -7.60 -29.38 -3.16
CA ARG A 205 -9.03 -29.05 -3.09
C ARG A 205 -9.62 -28.72 -4.46
N ARG A 206 -8.89 -27.95 -5.28
CA ARG A 206 -9.32 -27.64 -6.66
C ARG A 206 -9.40 -28.89 -7.55
N ALA A 207 -8.59 -29.89 -7.30
CA ALA A 207 -8.61 -31.19 -8.02
C ALA A 207 -9.70 -32.12 -7.50
N GLY A 208 -10.56 -31.67 -6.57
CA GLY A 208 -11.67 -32.48 -6.03
C GLY A 208 -11.29 -33.41 -4.88
N VAL A 209 -10.09 -33.31 -4.31
CA VAL A 209 -9.69 -34.10 -3.14
C VAL A 209 -10.50 -33.64 -1.91
N PRO A 210 -11.10 -34.58 -1.13
CA PRO A 210 -11.79 -34.27 0.12
C PRO A 210 -10.91 -33.46 1.08
N GLU A 211 -11.52 -32.63 1.96
CA GLU A 211 -10.78 -31.68 2.77
C GLU A 211 -9.77 -32.32 3.71
N ASP A 212 -10.18 -33.37 4.43
CA ASP A 212 -9.29 -34.06 5.39
C ASP A 212 -8.11 -34.75 4.68
N GLU A 213 -8.35 -35.33 3.53
CA GLU A 213 -7.30 -35.96 2.72
C GLU A 213 -6.38 -34.89 2.10
N ALA A 214 -6.92 -33.78 1.62
CA ALA A 214 -6.15 -32.68 1.09
C ALA A 214 -5.26 -32.03 2.18
N ARG A 215 -5.76 -31.90 3.41
CA ARG A 215 -4.99 -31.42 4.56
C ARG A 215 -3.84 -32.35 4.88
N ARG A 216 -4.09 -33.64 5.05
CA ARG A 216 -3.06 -34.65 5.35
C ARG A 216 -1.98 -34.67 4.26
N ARG A 217 -2.35 -34.72 2.98
CA ARG A 217 -1.36 -34.71 1.88
C ARG A 217 -0.58 -33.40 1.81
N ALA A 218 -1.20 -32.26 2.11
CA ALA A 218 -0.51 -30.97 2.15
C ALA A 218 0.45 -30.88 3.32
N GLU A 219 0.13 -31.50 4.47
CA GLU A 219 1.06 -31.63 5.64
C GLU A 219 2.28 -32.48 5.28
N GLU A 220 2.08 -33.60 4.58
CA GLU A 220 3.17 -34.45 4.05
C GLU A 220 4.10 -33.66 3.10
N LEU A 221 3.55 -32.68 2.35
CA LEU A 221 4.31 -31.75 1.51
C LEU A 221 4.89 -30.56 2.29
N GLY A 222 4.75 -30.55 3.61
CA GLY A 222 5.35 -29.57 4.51
C GLY A 222 4.54 -28.27 4.64
N GLN A 223 3.26 -28.24 4.28
CA GLN A 223 2.37 -27.12 4.58
C GLN A 223 1.95 -27.22 6.06
N LYS A 224 2.12 -26.13 6.82
CA LYS A 224 1.79 -26.09 8.26
C LYS A 224 0.61 -25.18 8.58
N VAL A 225 0.23 -24.31 7.64
CA VAL A 225 -0.84 -23.32 7.81
C VAL A 225 -1.99 -23.68 6.89
N PHE A 226 -3.19 -23.74 7.44
CA PHE A 226 -4.42 -24.06 6.73
C PHE A 226 -5.46 -22.98 6.97
N PRO A 227 -6.42 -22.77 6.03
CA PRO A 227 -7.49 -21.83 6.27
C PRO A 227 -8.32 -22.28 7.48
N SER A 228 -8.64 -21.34 8.35
CA SER A 228 -9.60 -21.56 9.43
C SER A 228 -11.03 -21.40 8.90
N ALA A 229 -11.93 -22.26 9.32
CA ALA A 229 -13.34 -22.09 9.00
C ALA A 229 -13.84 -20.78 9.63
N GLY A 230 -14.16 -19.77 8.81
CA GLY A 230 -14.89 -18.61 9.28
C GLY A 230 -14.15 -17.30 9.37
N ILE A 231 -13.71 -16.75 8.22
CA ILE A 231 -13.15 -15.39 8.13
C ILE A 231 -14.11 -14.35 8.72
N ARG A 232 -15.43 -14.49 8.53
CA ARG A 232 -16.42 -13.60 9.17
C ARG A 232 -16.30 -13.63 10.69
N ALA A 233 -16.05 -14.80 11.29
CA ALA A 233 -15.85 -14.92 12.72
C ALA A 233 -14.53 -14.23 13.16
N SER A 234 -13.42 -14.45 12.45
CA SER A 234 -12.14 -13.80 12.73
C SER A 234 -12.23 -12.28 12.63
N LEU A 235 -12.86 -11.76 11.56
CA LEU A 235 -13.12 -10.31 11.42
C LEU A 235 -14.01 -9.78 12.54
N GLY A 236 -15.05 -10.53 12.93
CA GLY A 236 -15.96 -10.17 14.03
C GLY A 236 -15.26 -10.10 15.39
N ILE A 237 -14.42 -11.10 15.72
CA ILE A 237 -13.61 -11.11 16.94
C ILE A 237 -12.65 -9.91 16.96
N ALA A 238 -11.94 -9.69 15.87
CA ALA A 238 -11.01 -8.58 15.75
C ALA A 238 -11.67 -7.22 15.88
N ALA A 239 -12.84 -7.02 15.26
CA ALA A 239 -13.59 -5.77 15.31
C ALA A 239 -14.08 -5.41 16.73
N ARG A 240 -14.33 -6.41 17.58
CA ARG A 240 -14.73 -6.20 18.98
C ARG A 240 -13.57 -5.82 19.91
N ARG A 241 -12.33 -5.96 19.47
CA ARG A 241 -11.13 -5.59 20.24
C ARG A 241 -10.79 -4.12 20.01
N SER A 242 -10.90 -3.28 21.04
CA SER A 242 -10.53 -1.85 20.92
C SER A 242 -9.08 -1.62 20.51
N ALA A 243 -8.16 -2.53 20.87
CA ALA A 243 -6.76 -2.50 20.45
C ALA A 243 -6.61 -2.61 18.92
N THR A 244 -7.48 -3.35 18.22
CA THR A 244 -7.51 -3.40 16.76
C THR A 244 -7.68 -2.01 16.17
N TRP A 245 -8.62 -1.23 16.68
CA TRP A 245 -8.90 0.13 16.20
C TRP A 245 -7.79 1.12 16.53
N SER A 246 -7.08 0.92 17.66
CA SER A 246 -5.86 1.68 17.94
C SER A 246 -4.79 1.41 16.88
N LEU A 247 -4.57 0.15 16.51
CA LEU A 247 -3.63 -0.21 15.45
C LEU A 247 -4.10 0.28 14.07
N VAL A 248 -5.40 0.28 13.76
CA VAL A 248 -5.97 0.87 12.55
C VAL A 248 -5.63 2.35 12.48
N GLY A 249 -5.87 3.13 13.54
CA GLY A 249 -5.56 4.57 13.57
C GLY A 249 -4.06 4.86 13.41
N ILE A 250 -3.20 4.11 14.08
CA ILE A 250 -1.75 4.23 13.93
C ILE A 250 -1.30 3.89 12.50
N TYR A 251 -1.83 2.82 11.92
CA TYR A 251 -1.48 2.38 10.57
C TYR A 251 -2.06 3.29 9.49
N PHE A 252 -3.22 3.91 9.75
CA PHE A 252 -3.79 4.97 8.91
C PHE A 252 -2.82 6.15 8.79
N THR A 253 -2.24 6.57 9.92
CA THR A 253 -1.27 7.66 9.94
C THR A 253 0.03 7.28 9.24
N THR A 254 0.54 6.07 9.49
CA THR A 254 1.90 5.71 9.06
C THR A 254 1.94 5.05 7.69
N PHE A 255 1.12 4.04 7.43
CA PHE A 255 1.09 3.40 6.12
C PHE A 255 0.15 4.11 5.15
N GLY A 256 -1.02 4.51 5.61
CA GLY A 256 -1.91 5.37 4.83
C GLY A 256 -1.24 6.68 4.48
N GLY A 257 -0.57 7.30 5.46
CA GLY A 257 0.25 8.49 5.25
C GLY A 257 1.42 8.27 4.29
N PHE A 258 2.10 7.13 4.37
CA PHE A 258 3.15 6.76 3.42
C PHE A 258 2.64 6.73 1.97
N ILE A 259 1.50 6.08 1.74
CA ILE A 259 0.86 6.02 0.41
C ILE A 259 0.45 7.43 -0.04
N ALA A 260 -0.21 8.19 0.85
CA ALA A 260 -0.66 9.55 0.58
C ALA A 260 0.49 10.46 0.15
N LEU A 261 1.60 10.45 0.88
CA LEU A 261 2.77 11.28 0.57
C LEU A 261 3.51 10.80 -0.68
N THR A 262 3.59 9.50 -0.92
CA THR A 262 4.17 8.98 -2.16
C THR A 262 3.39 9.48 -3.39
N ALA A 263 2.07 9.60 -3.30
CA ALA A 263 1.24 10.14 -4.36
C ALA A 263 1.28 11.68 -4.43
N TRP A 264 1.37 12.37 -3.30
CA TRP A 264 1.28 13.83 -3.19
C TRP A 264 2.61 14.56 -3.37
N PHE A 265 3.73 13.99 -2.95
CA PHE A 265 5.03 14.65 -3.01
C PHE A 265 5.46 15.12 -4.41
N PRO A 266 5.23 14.40 -5.52
CA PRO A 266 5.54 14.95 -6.83
C PRO A 266 4.86 16.31 -7.07
N THR A 267 3.57 16.41 -6.76
CA THR A 267 2.81 17.67 -6.88
C THR A 267 3.37 18.75 -5.93
N TYR A 268 3.66 18.40 -4.68
CA TYR A 268 4.26 19.33 -3.72
C TYR A 268 5.59 19.91 -4.21
N TRP A 269 6.52 19.07 -4.62
CA TRP A 269 7.85 19.49 -5.08
C TRP A 269 7.79 20.37 -6.33
N MET A 270 6.93 20.01 -7.28
CA MET A 270 6.76 20.76 -8.53
C MET A 270 6.04 22.09 -8.29
N SER A 271 4.90 22.07 -7.62
CA SER A 271 4.03 23.25 -7.51
C SER A 271 4.48 24.24 -6.44
N TYR A 272 5.10 23.78 -5.35
CA TYR A 272 5.54 24.66 -4.25
C TYR A 272 6.97 25.19 -4.45
N PHE A 273 7.91 24.31 -4.86
CA PHE A 273 9.31 24.69 -5.07
C PHE A 273 9.66 24.95 -6.53
N GLY A 274 8.76 24.76 -7.48
CA GLY A 274 9.03 24.94 -8.90
C GLY A 274 10.05 23.96 -9.47
N LEU A 275 10.20 22.77 -8.85
CA LEU A 275 11.20 21.81 -9.28
C LEU A 275 10.79 21.09 -10.57
N SER A 276 11.79 20.65 -11.33
CA SER A 276 11.54 19.79 -12.49
C SER A 276 10.86 18.49 -12.08
N ILE A 277 10.10 17.91 -12.99
CA ILE A 277 9.42 16.61 -12.79
C ILE A 277 10.41 15.49 -12.42
N GLY A 278 11.64 15.52 -12.99
CA GLY A 278 12.70 14.56 -12.68
C GLY A 278 13.19 14.68 -11.24
N THR A 279 13.45 15.91 -10.78
CA THR A 279 13.87 16.17 -9.39
C THR A 279 12.77 15.82 -8.40
N ALA A 280 11.53 16.18 -8.69
CA ALA A 280 10.37 15.84 -7.88
C ALA A 280 10.17 14.33 -7.76
N GLY A 281 10.32 13.60 -8.87
CA GLY A 281 10.28 12.13 -8.91
C GLY A 281 11.39 11.51 -8.07
N THR A 282 12.62 12.02 -8.18
CA THR A 282 13.77 11.55 -7.39
C THR A 282 13.57 11.73 -5.89
N LEU A 283 13.13 12.91 -5.45
CA LEU A 283 12.85 13.17 -4.04
C LEU A 283 11.74 12.28 -3.49
N THR A 284 10.70 12.07 -4.29
CA THR A 284 9.59 11.16 -3.93
C THR A 284 10.07 9.71 -3.85
N ALA A 285 10.96 9.28 -4.77
CA ALA A 285 11.56 7.96 -4.74
C ALA A 285 12.42 7.76 -3.48
N ILE A 286 13.26 8.73 -3.12
CA ILE A 286 14.07 8.69 -1.89
C ILE A 286 13.17 8.52 -0.66
N TYR A 287 12.07 9.27 -0.58
CA TYR A 287 11.09 9.12 0.49
C TYR A 287 10.47 7.71 0.51
N SER A 288 9.91 7.27 -0.61
CA SER A 288 9.11 6.04 -0.69
C SER A 288 9.95 4.79 -0.55
N VAL A 289 11.09 4.72 -1.25
CA VAL A 289 12.03 3.60 -1.13
C VAL A 289 12.68 3.59 0.25
N GLY A 290 13.08 4.76 0.76
CA GLY A 290 13.64 4.90 2.10
C GLY A 290 12.70 4.40 3.18
N ALA A 291 11.42 4.80 3.15
CA ALA A 291 10.39 4.33 4.07
C ALA A 291 10.14 2.81 3.97
N SER A 292 10.31 2.23 2.77
CA SER A 292 10.14 0.79 2.54
C SER A 292 11.33 -0.01 3.08
N VAL A 293 12.55 0.45 2.84
CA VAL A 293 13.79 -0.22 3.26
C VAL A 293 13.98 -0.15 4.77
N ILE A 294 13.70 1.01 5.39
CA ILE A 294 13.86 1.21 6.84
C ILE A 294 12.92 0.32 7.68
N ARG A 295 11.88 -0.28 7.09
CA ARG A 295 11.01 -1.26 7.76
C ARG A 295 11.78 -2.49 8.23
N VAL A 296 12.83 -2.90 7.51
CA VAL A 296 13.61 -4.09 7.85
C VAL A 296 14.32 -3.90 9.20
N PRO A 297 15.22 -2.90 9.39
CA PRO A 297 15.79 -2.61 10.69
C PRO A 297 14.74 -2.17 11.72
N GLY A 298 13.64 -1.53 11.30
CA GLY A 298 12.51 -1.18 12.16
C GLY A 298 11.87 -2.39 12.83
N GLY A 299 11.74 -3.51 12.11
CA GLY A 299 11.28 -4.79 12.67
C GLY A 299 12.22 -5.33 13.75
N SER A 300 13.54 -5.32 13.49
CA SER A 300 14.56 -5.71 14.46
C SER A 300 14.57 -4.81 15.70
N LEU A 301 14.35 -3.51 15.52
CA LEU A 301 14.22 -2.54 16.60
C LEU A 301 12.99 -2.85 17.47
N ALA A 302 11.84 -3.12 16.81
CA ALA A 302 10.62 -3.52 17.51
C ALA A 302 10.79 -4.85 18.27
N ASP A 303 11.63 -5.77 17.76
CA ASP A 303 11.94 -7.02 18.47
C ASP A 303 12.75 -6.79 19.74
N ARG A 304 13.62 -5.80 19.77
CA ARG A 304 14.48 -5.47 20.91
C ARG A 304 13.80 -4.59 21.96
N LEU A 305 13.11 -3.54 21.52
CA LEU A 305 12.53 -2.53 22.41
C LEU A 305 11.05 -2.76 22.75
N GLY A 306 10.38 -3.72 22.07
CA GLY A 306 8.95 -3.89 22.12
C GLY A 306 8.22 -3.05 21.04
N GLY A 307 7.07 -3.57 20.61
CA GLY A 307 6.29 -2.94 19.54
C GLY A 307 5.76 -1.56 19.92
N GLU A 308 5.26 -1.41 21.16
CA GLU A 308 4.67 -0.15 21.64
C GLU A 308 5.70 0.98 21.76
N ALA A 309 6.84 0.72 22.39
CA ALA A 309 7.90 1.70 22.56
C ALA A 309 8.46 2.15 21.20
N THR A 310 8.67 1.19 20.29
CA THR A 310 9.09 1.47 18.92
C THR A 310 8.06 2.29 18.17
N ALA A 311 6.75 2.00 18.31
CA ALA A 311 5.69 2.77 17.70
C ALA A 311 5.67 4.22 18.21
N VAL A 312 5.74 4.43 19.53
CA VAL A 312 5.76 5.77 20.11
C VAL A 312 6.99 6.56 19.64
N GLY A 313 8.19 5.99 19.75
CA GLY A 313 9.42 6.67 19.32
C GLY A 313 9.40 7.04 17.83
N SER A 314 8.95 6.14 16.97
CA SER A 314 8.84 6.40 15.53
C SER A 314 7.75 7.41 15.17
N LEU A 315 6.64 7.45 15.92
CA LEU A 315 5.60 8.48 15.75
C LEU A 315 6.08 9.87 16.18
N VAL A 316 6.94 9.96 17.21
CA VAL A 316 7.60 11.24 17.59
C VAL A 316 8.51 11.72 16.44
N VAL A 317 9.29 10.82 15.82
CA VAL A 317 10.09 11.18 14.64
C VAL A 317 9.19 11.66 13.47
N THR A 318 8.06 10.96 13.23
CA THR A 318 7.07 11.37 12.23
C THR A 318 6.50 12.76 12.54
N LEU A 319 6.17 13.04 13.82
CA LEU A 319 5.67 14.34 14.26
C LEU A 319 6.67 15.46 14.00
N VAL A 320 7.95 15.26 14.35
CA VAL A 320 9.02 16.23 14.08
C VAL A 320 9.14 16.49 12.58
N GLY A 321 9.12 15.42 11.75
CA GLY A 321 9.14 15.58 10.30
C GLY A 321 7.94 16.36 9.75
N ALA A 322 6.74 16.11 10.27
CA ALA A 322 5.53 16.83 9.89
C ALA A 322 5.57 18.31 10.31
N LEU A 323 6.08 18.61 11.50
CA LEU A 323 6.27 19.99 11.97
C LEU A 323 7.26 20.76 11.08
N LEU A 324 8.38 20.15 10.68
CA LEU A 324 9.33 20.75 9.77
C LEU A 324 8.70 21.06 8.41
N LEU A 325 7.93 20.14 7.83
CA LEU A 325 7.22 20.34 6.56
C LEU A 325 6.16 21.43 6.65
N THR A 326 5.47 21.55 7.81
CA THR A 326 4.40 22.53 8.02
C THR A 326 4.96 23.95 8.22
N SER A 327 6.07 24.09 8.96
CA SER A 327 6.59 25.38 9.40
C SER A 327 7.65 25.95 8.48
N SER A 328 8.17 25.16 7.51
CA SER A 328 9.36 25.55 6.77
C SER A 328 9.08 26.04 5.36
N PRO A 329 9.49 27.27 5.02
CA PRO A 329 9.52 27.75 3.65
C PRO A 329 10.79 27.30 2.89
N THR A 330 11.76 26.64 3.54
CA THR A 330 13.04 26.31 2.91
C THR A 330 13.09 24.87 2.39
N PHE A 331 13.70 24.72 1.22
CA PHE A 331 13.86 23.42 0.58
C PHE A 331 14.57 22.39 1.48
N ALA A 332 15.69 22.81 2.11
CA ALA A 332 16.48 21.92 2.96
C ALA A 332 15.67 21.34 4.14
N LEU A 333 14.90 22.18 4.82
CA LEU A 333 14.07 21.75 5.96
C LEU A 333 12.90 20.86 5.48
N SER A 334 12.33 21.15 4.31
CA SER A 334 11.28 20.30 3.71
C SER A 334 11.81 18.90 3.35
N VAL A 335 13.01 18.81 2.77
CA VAL A 335 13.67 17.54 2.50
C VAL A 335 13.98 16.78 3.80
N THR A 336 14.51 17.49 4.81
CA THR A 336 14.76 16.89 6.14
C THR A 336 13.47 16.37 6.77
N GLY A 337 12.40 17.15 6.71
CA GLY A 337 11.08 16.73 7.19
C GLY A 337 10.57 15.48 6.49
N ALA A 338 10.68 15.42 5.16
CA ALA A 338 10.29 14.26 4.36
C ALA A 338 11.10 13.00 4.73
N VAL A 339 12.42 13.14 4.93
CA VAL A 339 13.28 12.03 5.36
C VAL A 339 12.90 11.53 6.76
N LEU A 340 12.67 12.44 7.71
CA LEU A 340 12.21 12.06 9.05
C LEU A 340 10.85 11.35 9.02
N MET A 341 9.91 11.82 8.19
CA MET A 341 8.64 11.12 8.00
C MET A 341 8.83 9.73 7.39
N ALA A 342 9.74 9.57 6.41
CA ALA A 342 10.05 8.26 5.84
C ALA A 342 10.58 7.29 6.91
N ILE A 343 11.52 7.74 7.73
CA ILE A 343 12.10 6.94 8.84
C ILE A 343 11.02 6.59 9.88
N GLY A 344 10.31 7.59 10.38
CA GLY A 344 9.30 7.40 11.41
C GLY A 344 8.16 6.48 10.95
N MET A 345 7.58 6.75 9.78
CA MET A 345 6.50 5.91 9.22
C MET A 345 6.97 4.50 8.89
N GLY A 346 8.17 4.35 8.30
CA GLY A 346 8.71 3.04 7.95
C GLY A 346 8.92 2.15 9.19
N ILE A 347 9.55 2.67 10.25
CA ILE A 347 9.78 1.95 11.50
C ILE A 347 8.44 1.64 12.19
N CYS A 348 7.51 2.60 12.25
CA CYS A 348 6.22 2.39 12.88
C CYS A 348 5.39 1.31 12.18
N ASN A 349 5.44 1.25 10.85
CA ASN A 349 4.77 0.22 10.07
C ASN A 349 5.23 -1.20 10.46
N ALA A 350 6.51 -1.40 10.76
CA ALA A 350 7.02 -2.67 11.26
C ALA A 350 6.53 -2.95 12.69
N ALA A 351 6.56 -1.95 13.56
CA ALA A 351 6.11 -2.07 14.94
C ALA A 351 4.62 -2.44 15.05
N VAL A 352 3.75 -1.85 14.23
CA VAL A 352 2.30 -2.16 14.18
C VAL A 352 2.09 -3.64 13.87
N PHE A 353 2.75 -4.20 12.85
CA PHE A 353 2.57 -5.61 12.49
C PHE A 353 3.15 -6.58 13.53
N LYS A 354 4.14 -6.17 14.32
CA LYS A 354 4.56 -6.94 15.50
C LYS A 354 3.48 -7.01 16.57
N LEU A 355 2.71 -5.94 16.75
CA LEU A 355 1.63 -5.87 17.74
C LEU A 355 0.36 -6.63 17.32
N VAL A 356 0.10 -6.79 16.01
CA VAL A 356 -1.08 -7.46 15.49
C VAL A 356 -1.36 -8.82 16.13
N PRO A 357 -0.41 -9.78 16.22
CA PRO A 357 -0.66 -11.08 16.86
C PRO A 357 -0.91 -11.01 18.37
N GLN A 358 -0.53 -9.90 19.02
CA GLN A 358 -0.69 -9.71 20.47
C GLN A 358 -2.10 -9.23 20.84
N VAL A 359 -2.81 -8.62 19.89
CA VAL A 359 -4.17 -8.07 20.11
C VAL A 359 -5.23 -9.15 20.23
N ALA A 360 -5.21 -10.13 19.32
CA ALA A 360 -6.10 -11.29 19.37
C ALA A 360 -5.41 -12.48 18.72
N LYS A 361 -4.85 -13.35 19.57
CA LYS A 361 -4.13 -14.57 19.11
C LYS A 361 -5.04 -15.51 18.32
N GLU A 362 -6.32 -15.54 18.65
CA GLU A 362 -7.37 -16.33 18.01
C GLU A 362 -7.90 -15.75 16.69
N ALA A 363 -7.56 -14.49 16.38
CA ALA A 363 -8.09 -13.75 15.23
C ALA A 363 -7.02 -12.88 14.54
N VAL A 364 -5.79 -13.36 14.46
CA VAL A 364 -4.64 -12.61 13.89
C VAL A 364 -4.94 -12.12 12.48
N GLY A 365 -5.51 -12.98 11.62
CA GLY A 365 -5.91 -12.62 10.25
C GLY A 365 -6.98 -11.53 10.21
N GLY A 366 -7.96 -11.58 11.11
CA GLY A 366 -9.00 -10.55 11.24
C GLY A 366 -8.40 -9.19 11.65
N VAL A 367 -7.49 -9.17 12.64
CA VAL A 367 -6.78 -7.93 13.05
C VAL A 367 -5.96 -7.38 11.89
N ALA A 368 -5.18 -8.23 11.22
CA ALA A 368 -4.36 -7.83 10.07
C ALA A 368 -5.20 -7.29 8.91
N GLY A 369 -6.39 -7.87 8.67
CA GLY A 369 -7.34 -7.42 7.66
C GLY A 369 -7.87 -6.01 7.93
N TRP A 370 -8.34 -5.73 9.15
CA TRP A 370 -8.80 -4.40 9.54
C TRP A 370 -7.69 -3.36 9.51
N VAL A 371 -6.53 -3.67 10.12
CA VAL A 371 -5.37 -2.77 10.16
C VAL A 371 -4.84 -2.51 8.76
N GLY A 372 -4.66 -3.55 7.94
CA GLY A 372 -4.13 -3.42 6.59
C GLY A 372 -5.09 -2.72 5.62
N GLY A 373 -6.41 -2.99 5.74
CA GLY A 373 -7.44 -2.40 4.90
C GLY A 373 -7.73 -0.95 5.26
N LEU A 374 -8.31 -0.72 6.44
CA LEU A 374 -8.71 0.63 6.85
C LEU A 374 -7.51 1.54 7.19
N GLY A 375 -6.39 0.97 7.68
CA GLY A 375 -5.19 1.75 7.87
C GLY A 375 -4.66 2.31 6.55
N ALA A 376 -4.61 1.51 5.47
CA ALA A 376 -4.18 1.99 4.17
C ALA A 376 -5.13 3.02 3.53
N PHE A 377 -6.38 3.13 4.00
CA PHE A 377 -7.35 4.11 3.51
C PHE A 377 -6.88 5.57 3.69
N GLY A 378 -5.93 5.82 4.59
CA GLY A 378 -5.27 7.13 4.70
C GLY A 378 -4.65 7.61 3.39
N GLY A 379 -4.20 6.68 2.52
CA GLY A 379 -3.70 6.99 1.18
C GLY A 379 -4.73 7.68 0.28
N PHE A 380 -6.01 7.42 0.48
CA PHE A 380 -7.09 8.13 -0.20
C PHE A 380 -7.55 9.37 0.57
N ALA A 381 -7.75 9.26 1.88
CA ALA A 381 -8.40 10.31 2.65
C ALA A 381 -7.52 11.55 2.89
N ILE A 382 -6.20 11.39 3.00
CA ILE A 382 -5.29 12.48 3.37
C ILE A 382 -5.07 13.48 2.22
N PRO A 383 -4.75 13.08 0.96
CA PRO A 383 -4.43 14.04 -0.09
C PRO A 383 -5.55 15.05 -0.40
N PRO A 384 -6.85 14.70 -0.43
CA PRO A 384 -7.91 15.68 -0.61
C PRO A 384 -7.96 16.75 0.49
N ILE A 385 -7.66 16.38 1.74
CA ILE A 385 -7.60 17.34 2.85
C ILE A 385 -6.43 18.30 2.64
N MET A 386 -5.25 17.78 2.22
CA MET A 386 -4.09 18.63 1.88
C MET A 386 -4.42 19.55 0.70
N GLY A 387 -5.12 19.06 -0.33
CA GLY A 387 -5.58 19.85 -1.46
C GLY A 387 -6.55 20.96 -1.07
N ALA A 388 -7.39 20.75 -0.05
CA ALA A 388 -8.27 21.80 0.48
C ALA A 388 -7.49 22.98 1.11
N PHE A 389 -6.37 22.71 1.80
CA PHE A 389 -5.48 23.78 2.28
C PHE A 389 -4.90 24.59 1.11
N VAL A 390 -4.50 23.92 0.02
CA VAL A 390 -3.99 24.60 -1.18
C VAL A 390 -5.07 25.44 -1.83
N SER A 391 -6.30 24.93 -1.95
CA SER A 391 -7.43 25.69 -2.48
C SER A 391 -7.76 26.93 -1.64
N ALA A 392 -7.64 26.85 -0.30
CA ALA A 392 -7.98 27.93 0.61
C ALA A 392 -6.86 29.00 0.75
N ARG A 393 -5.59 28.62 0.61
CA ARG A 393 -4.43 29.47 0.93
C ARG A 393 -3.43 29.63 -0.23
N GLY A 394 -3.72 29.07 -1.41
CA GLY A 394 -2.81 29.09 -2.56
C GLY A 394 -1.46 28.45 -2.23
N GLN A 395 -0.36 29.09 -2.61
CA GLN A 395 1.00 28.57 -2.36
C GLN A 395 1.29 28.27 -0.88
N ALA A 396 0.82 29.10 0.04
CA ALA A 396 0.99 28.86 1.48
C ALA A 396 0.23 27.60 1.98
N GLY A 397 -0.75 27.12 1.22
CA GLY A 397 -1.51 25.91 1.51
C GLY A 397 -0.69 24.62 1.38
N TYR A 398 0.37 24.60 0.55
CA TYR A 398 1.21 23.43 0.39
C TYR A 398 1.91 22.99 1.69
N PRO A 399 2.70 23.84 2.39
CA PRO A 399 3.27 23.47 3.67
C PRO A 399 2.21 23.31 4.77
N LEU A 400 1.17 24.19 4.81
CA LEU A 400 0.10 24.09 5.80
C LEU A 400 -0.67 22.75 5.73
N GLY A 401 -0.78 22.14 4.56
CA GLY A 401 -1.42 20.82 4.40
C GLY A 401 -0.78 19.74 5.27
N PHE A 402 0.50 19.85 5.61
CA PHE A 402 1.16 18.87 6.48
C PHE A 402 0.71 18.95 7.95
N VAL A 403 -0.04 19.97 8.36
CA VAL A 403 -0.66 20.03 9.70
C VAL A 403 -1.58 18.81 9.93
N VAL A 404 -2.11 18.21 8.88
CA VAL A 404 -2.89 16.96 8.96
C VAL A 404 -2.04 15.85 9.57
N PHE A 405 -0.77 15.75 9.17
CA PHE A 405 0.15 14.77 9.74
C PHE A 405 0.59 15.10 11.16
N VAL A 406 0.66 16.37 11.52
CA VAL A 406 0.89 16.80 12.91
C VAL A 406 -0.27 16.29 13.78
N ALA A 407 -1.52 16.56 13.39
CA ALA A 407 -2.70 16.11 14.10
C ALA A 407 -2.78 14.58 14.18
N LEU A 408 -2.54 13.88 13.06
CA LEU A 408 -2.58 12.42 13.00
C LEU A 408 -1.45 11.77 13.82
N ALA A 409 -0.25 12.35 13.83
CA ALA A 409 0.86 11.82 14.63
C ALA A 409 0.58 11.97 16.14
N VAL A 410 0.08 13.14 16.58
CA VAL A 410 -0.34 13.35 17.98
C VAL A 410 -1.44 12.37 18.36
N PHE A 411 -2.48 12.22 17.54
CA PHE A 411 -3.55 11.26 17.76
C PHE A 411 -3.03 9.83 17.86
N SER A 412 -2.12 9.43 16.97
CA SER A 412 -1.52 8.09 16.97
C SER A 412 -0.61 7.83 18.17
N ILE A 413 0.11 8.85 18.66
CA ILE A 413 0.89 8.76 19.90
C ILE A 413 -0.05 8.47 21.08
N VAL A 414 -1.18 9.17 21.17
CA VAL A 414 -2.20 8.91 22.21
C VAL A 414 -2.75 7.48 22.10
N LEU A 415 -3.05 7.01 20.89
CA LEU A 415 -3.51 5.64 20.66
C LEU A 415 -2.46 4.60 21.08
N ALA A 416 -1.19 4.82 20.73
CA ALA A 416 -0.09 3.92 21.11
C ALA A 416 0.12 3.88 22.62
N TRP A 417 0.01 5.01 23.30
CA TRP A 417 0.09 5.11 24.76
C TRP A 417 -1.07 4.38 25.45
N LEU A 418 -2.32 4.56 24.94
CA LEU A 418 -3.49 3.85 25.46
C LEU A 418 -3.36 2.33 25.24
N LEU A 419 -2.82 1.92 24.08
CA LEU A 419 -2.56 0.51 23.78
C LEU A 419 -1.54 -0.08 24.77
N HIS A 420 -0.43 0.62 24.99
CA HIS A 420 0.61 0.21 25.96
C HIS A 420 0.02 0.00 27.36
N ARG A 421 -0.76 0.96 27.88
CA ARG A 421 -1.40 0.81 29.20
C ARG A 421 -2.31 -0.41 29.27
N ARG A 422 -3.05 -0.72 28.21
CA ARG A 422 -3.99 -1.87 28.18
C ARG A 422 -3.28 -3.21 28.08
N LEU A 423 -2.16 -3.28 27.38
CA LEU A 423 -1.38 -4.52 27.28
C LEU A 423 -0.59 -4.77 28.58
N ALA A 424 -0.01 -3.73 29.18
CA ALA A 424 0.64 -3.83 30.48
C ALA A 424 -0.31 -4.30 31.60
N ALA A 425 -1.55 -3.82 31.63
CA ALA A 425 -2.58 -4.24 32.59
C ALA A 425 -3.03 -5.71 32.43
N ARG A 426 -2.71 -6.37 31.31
CA ARG A 426 -3.02 -7.80 31.07
C ARG A 426 -1.89 -8.74 31.47
N THR A 427 -0.70 -8.21 31.68
CA THR A 427 0.51 -8.97 32.09
C THR A 427 0.80 -8.86 33.58
N ALA A 428 0.18 -7.90 34.26
CA ALA A 428 0.11 -7.78 35.70
C ALA A 428 -1.11 -8.53 36.28
#